data_2579290cdb07e3e6a2b61d6d2079c2c7
#
_entry.id   2579290cdb07e3e6a2b61d6d2079c2c7
#
_cell.length_a   1.000
_cell.length_b   1.000
_cell.length_c   1.000
_cell.angle_alpha   90.00
_cell.angle_beta   90.00
_cell.angle_gamma   90.00
#
_symmetry.space_group_name_H-M   'P 1'
#
loop_
_entity.id
_entity.type
_entity.pdbx_description
1 polymer ?
#
loop_
_entity_poly.entity_id
_entity_poly.type
_entity_poly.pdbx_seq_one_letter_code
_entity_poly.pdbx_strand_id
1 'polypeptide(L)'
;MIPIPSGVRVWIATGHTDMRRGMRSLALTVQESLKRDPHGDLYIFRGRSGDLVNILWHDGLGMSLYAKRLDRGKFISYGLCQPF
;
A
#
# COMPACT_ATOMS: atom_id res chain seq x y z
N MET A 1 -10.78 7.79 -8.32
CA MET A 1 -10.17 8.15 -7.01
C MET A 1 -10.85 7.35 -5.91
N ILE A 2 -10.07 6.86 -4.97
CA ILE A 2 -10.61 6.16 -3.81
C ILE A 2 -11.06 7.18 -2.78
N PRO A 3 -12.32 7.17 -2.33
CA PRO A 3 -12.74 8.02 -1.22
C PRO A 3 -12.14 7.46 0.07
N ILE A 4 -11.21 8.17 0.67
CA ILE A 4 -10.53 7.75 1.90
C ILE A 4 -11.20 8.42 3.09
N PRO A 5 -11.78 7.65 4.02
CA PRO A 5 -12.38 8.23 5.22
C PRO A 5 -11.34 8.92 6.09
N SER A 6 -11.79 9.92 6.85
CA SER A 6 -11.00 10.58 7.86
C SER A 6 -10.55 9.57 8.92
N GLY A 7 -9.32 9.68 9.39
CA GLY A 7 -8.76 8.79 10.41
C GLY A 7 -8.10 7.52 9.90
N VAL A 8 -8.08 7.31 8.60
CA VAL A 8 -7.35 6.17 8.01
C VAL A 8 -5.85 6.45 8.12
N ARG A 9 -5.10 5.48 8.63
CA ARG A 9 -3.64 5.56 8.67
C ARG A 9 -3.06 5.04 7.37
N VAL A 10 -1.94 5.61 6.98
CA VAL A 10 -1.21 5.22 5.78
C VAL A 10 0.10 4.56 6.19
N TRP A 11 0.30 3.34 5.74
CA TRP A 11 1.51 2.56 6.00
C TRP A 11 2.27 2.38 4.70
N ILE A 12 3.59 2.42 4.77
CA ILE A 12 4.44 2.16 3.61
C ILE A 12 5.39 1.02 3.91
N ALA A 13 5.43 0.04 3.01
CA ALA A 13 6.34 -1.09 3.14
C ALA A 13 7.79 -0.61 2.97
N THR A 14 8.67 -1.03 3.88
CA THR A 14 10.10 -0.76 3.74
C THR A 14 10.68 -1.66 2.66
N GLY A 15 11.64 -1.12 1.92
CA GLY A 15 12.28 -1.86 0.83
C GLY A 15 11.40 -1.89 -0.42
N HIS A 16 11.71 -2.83 -1.30
CA HIS A 16 11.03 -2.96 -2.58
C HIS A 16 10.13 -4.19 -2.59
N THR A 17 9.00 -4.04 -3.29
CA THR A 17 8.04 -5.12 -3.45
C THR A 17 7.98 -5.53 -4.92
N ASP A 18 7.86 -6.82 -5.17
CA ASP A 18 7.59 -7.30 -6.53
C ASP A 18 6.19 -6.86 -6.93
N MET A 19 6.11 -6.00 -7.91
CA MET A 19 4.86 -5.38 -8.35
C MET A 19 3.90 -6.34 -9.07
N ARG A 20 4.33 -7.58 -9.31
CA ARG A 20 3.48 -8.64 -9.87
C ARG A 20 2.62 -9.33 -8.80
N ARG A 21 2.89 -9.07 -7.53
CA ARG A 21 2.13 -9.69 -6.44
C ARG A 21 0.69 -9.19 -6.44
N GLY A 22 -0.24 -10.11 -6.22
CA GLY A 22 -1.66 -9.79 -6.17
C GLY A 22 -2.14 -9.42 -4.77
N MET A 23 -3.43 -9.07 -4.68
CA MET A 23 -4.08 -8.62 -3.45
C MET A 23 -3.84 -9.57 -2.28
N ARG A 24 -4.05 -10.87 -2.48
CA ARG A 24 -3.95 -11.87 -1.42
C ARG A 24 -2.54 -11.94 -0.86
N SER A 25 -1.55 -11.94 -1.73
CA SER A 25 -0.15 -12.00 -1.34
C SER A 25 0.26 -10.77 -0.53
N LEU A 26 -0.17 -9.59 -0.96
CA LEU A 26 0.13 -8.34 -0.27
C LEU A 26 -0.60 -8.27 1.09
N ALA A 27 -1.84 -8.73 1.15
CA ALA A 27 -2.60 -8.78 2.40
C ALA A 27 -1.92 -9.68 3.43
N LEU A 28 -1.40 -10.83 3.00
CA LEU A 28 -0.64 -11.72 3.88
C LEU A 28 0.63 -11.06 4.40
N THR A 29 1.32 -10.30 3.57
CA THR A 29 2.50 -9.53 3.99
C THR A 29 2.15 -8.55 5.11
N VAL A 30 1.02 -7.85 5.00
CA VAL A 30 0.55 -6.94 6.05
C VAL A 30 0.28 -7.69 7.34
N GLN A 31 -0.44 -8.81 7.26
CA GLN A 31 -0.76 -9.62 8.45
C GLN A 31 0.50 -10.13 9.14
N GLU A 32 1.47 -10.59 8.38
CA GLU A 32 2.73 -11.12 8.91
C GLU A 32 3.61 -10.03 9.52
N SER A 33 3.70 -8.89 8.84
CA SER A 33 4.59 -7.81 9.26
C SER A 33 4.05 -7.00 10.42
N LEU A 34 2.76 -6.71 10.43
CA LEU A 34 2.12 -5.87 11.44
C LEU A 34 1.36 -6.67 12.48
N LYS A 35 1.20 -7.98 12.27
CA LYS A 35 0.39 -8.86 13.15
C LYS A 35 -1.03 -8.34 13.33
N ARG A 36 -1.60 -7.79 12.27
CA ARG A 36 -2.94 -7.20 12.31
C ARG A 36 -3.67 -7.41 11.01
N ASP A 37 -4.98 -7.22 11.06
CA ASP A 37 -5.88 -7.36 9.93
C ASP A 37 -5.67 -6.19 8.96
N PRO A 38 -5.56 -6.42 7.63
CA PRO A 38 -5.39 -5.34 6.67
C PRO A 38 -6.69 -4.60 6.37
N HIS A 39 -7.53 -4.36 7.38
CA HIS A 39 -8.79 -3.64 7.24
C HIS A 39 -8.65 -2.20 7.75
N GLY A 40 -9.23 -1.26 7.01
CA GLY A 40 -9.40 0.11 7.46
C GLY A 40 -8.23 1.05 7.24
N ASP A 41 -7.03 0.54 6.99
CA ASP A 41 -5.85 1.36 6.72
C ASP A 41 -5.40 1.19 5.27
N LEU A 42 -4.62 2.15 4.78
CA LEU A 42 -3.97 2.07 3.48
C LEU A 42 -2.57 1.50 3.62
N TYR A 43 -2.21 0.61 2.73
CA TYR A 43 -0.88 0.00 2.70
C TYR A 43 -0.26 0.22 1.33
N ILE A 44 0.88 0.91 1.30
CA ILE A 44 1.55 1.29 0.07
C ILE A 44 2.78 0.41 -0.12
N PHE A 45 2.87 -0.23 -1.28
CA PHE A 45 4.00 -1.04 -1.69
C PHE A 45 4.66 -0.38 -2.89
N ARG A 46 5.96 -0.23 -2.84
CA ARG A 46 6.72 0.49 -3.85
C ARG A 46 7.62 -0.45 -4.61
N GLY A 47 7.63 -0.36 -5.94
CA GLY A 47 8.51 -1.13 -6.80
C GLY A 47 9.94 -0.64 -6.76
N ARG A 48 10.84 -1.45 -7.29
CA ARG A 48 12.30 -1.20 -7.25
C ARG A 48 12.70 0.12 -7.92
N SER A 49 12.08 0.44 -9.05
CA SER A 49 12.40 1.67 -9.77
C SER A 49 11.84 2.94 -9.11
N GLY A 50 10.90 2.78 -8.19
CA GLY A 50 10.31 3.89 -7.46
C GLY A 50 9.22 4.66 -8.21
N ASP A 51 8.92 4.31 -9.45
CA ASP A 51 7.90 4.97 -10.26
C ASP A 51 6.54 4.28 -10.24
N LEU A 52 6.47 3.10 -9.64
CA LEU A 52 5.25 2.29 -9.54
C LEU A 52 4.94 1.96 -8.09
N VAL A 53 3.70 2.19 -7.69
CA VAL A 53 3.21 1.79 -6.37
C VAL A 53 1.95 0.96 -6.51
N ASN A 54 1.76 0.04 -5.58
CA ASN A 54 0.50 -0.65 -5.36
C ASN A 54 -0.06 -0.19 -4.01
N ILE A 55 -1.34 0.15 -3.98
CA ILE A 55 -2.04 0.58 -2.78
C ILE A 55 -3.11 -0.44 -2.45
N LEU A 56 -2.98 -1.07 -1.29
CA LEU A 56 -3.92 -2.05 -0.79
C LEU A 56 -4.83 -1.40 0.24
N TRP A 57 -6.13 -1.55 0.07
CA TRP A 57 -7.11 -0.96 0.97
C TRP A 57 -8.38 -1.81 1.06
N HIS A 58 -8.84 -2.04 2.28
CA HIS A 58 -10.12 -2.69 2.53
C HIS A 58 -11.09 -1.66 3.13
N ASP A 59 -12.16 -1.39 2.42
CA ASP A 59 -13.12 -0.32 2.76
C ASP A 59 -14.31 -0.80 3.62
N GLY A 60 -14.25 -2.02 4.12
CA GLY A 60 -15.36 -2.63 4.87
C GLY A 60 -16.28 -3.48 4.02
N LEU A 61 -16.24 -3.33 2.71
CA LEU A 61 -17.04 -4.11 1.76
C LEU A 61 -16.20 -5.09 0.95
N GLY A 62 -14.99 -4.69 0.64
CA GLY A 62 -14.10 -5.51 -0.17
C GLY A 62 -12.68 -4.95 -0.18
N MET A 63 -11.77 -5.75 -0.72
CA MET A 63 -10.36 -5.40 -0.85
C MET A 63 -10.13 -4.76 -2.22
N SER A 64 -9.44 -3.63 -2.23
CA SER A 64 -9.04 -2.94 -3.45
C SER A 64 -7.54 -2.91 -3.58
N LEU A 65 -7.05 -3.08 -4.79
CA LEU A 65 -5.65 -2.92 -5.12
C LEU A 65 -5.52 -1.94 -6.28
N TYR A 66 -4.86 -0.83 -6.03
CA TYR A 66 -4.62 0.19 -7.04
C TYR A 66 -3.15 0.21 -7.41
N ALA A 67 -2.88 0.31 -8.71
CA ALA A 67 -1.53 0.48 -9.21
C ALA A 67 -1.43 1.85 -9.87
N LYS A 68 -0.39 2.58 -9.55
CA LYS A 68 -0.12 3.86 -10.18
C LYS A 68 1.35 3.94 -10.60
N ARG A 69 1.56 4.24 -11.88
CA ARG A 69 2.89 4.49 -12.43
C ARG A 69 3.02 5.95 -12.78
N LEU A 70 4.09 6.57 -12.30
CA LEU A 70 4.42 7.95 -12.70
C LEU A 70 5.06 7.95 -14.08
N ASP A 71 4.64 8.87 -14.92
CA ASP A 71 5.27 9.05 -16.24
C ASP A 71 6.69 9.60 -16.10
N ARG A 72 6.91 10.40 -15.04
CA ARG A 72 8.22 10.99 -14.73
C ARG A 72 8.42 11.01 -13.22
N GLY A 73 9.66 10.81 -12.81
CA GLY A 73 10.04 10.90 -11.41
C GLY A 73 9.72 9.63 -10.62
N LYS A 74 9.83 9.76 -9.32
CA LYS A 74 9.66 8.66 -8.38
C LYS A 74 8.77 9.09 -7.22
N PHE A 75 8.10 8.13 -6.62
CA PHE A 75 7.34 8.38 -5.39
C PHE A 75 8.31 8.63 -4.23
N ILE A 76 8.01 9.64 -3.43
CA ILE A 76 8.79 10.03 -2.26
C ILE A 76 7.93 9.81 -1.02
N SER A 77 8.51 9.15 -0.01
CA SER A 77 7.84 8.94 1.26
C SER A 77 8.16 10.08 2.21
N TYR A 78 7.13 10.69 2.77
CA TYR A 78 7.29 11.70 3.82
C TYR A 78 6.67 11.19 5.12
N GLY A 79 6.95 11.87 6.22
CA GLY A 79 6.70 11.42 7.58
C GLY A 79 5.25 11.19 8.00
N LEU A 80 4.27 11.37 7.11
CA LEU A 80 2.87 11.04 7.39
C LEU A 80 2.56 9.55 7.18
N CYS A 81 3.46 8.83 6.50
CA CYS A 81 3.33 7.39 6.29
C CYS A 81 4.13 6.64 7.36
N GLN A 82 3.52 5.62 7.95
CA GLN A 82 4.18 4.77 8.93
C GLN A 82 4.86 3.61 8.22
N PRO A 83 6.16 3.33 8.47
CA PRO A 83 6.85 2.21 7.83
C PRO A 83 6.44 0.86 8.43
N PHE A 84 6.51 -0.16 7.62
CA PHE A 84 6.32 -1.53 8.08
C PHE A 84 7.13 -2.53 7.25
#